data_e1418a6ce117d78b4f86f8bca73d88d9
#
_entry.id   e1418a6ce117d78b4f86f8bca73d88d9
#
_cell.length_a   1.000
_cell.length_b   1.000
_cell.length_c   1.000
_cell.angle_alpha   90.00
_cell.angle_beta   90.00
_cell.angle_gamma   90.00
#
_symmetry.space_group_name_H-M   'P 1'
#
loop_
_entity.id
_entity.type
_entity.pdbx_description
1 polymer ?
#
loop_
_entity_poly.entity_id
_entity_poly.type
_entity_poly.pdbx_seq_one_letter_code
_entity_poly.pdbx_strand_id
1 'polypeptide(L)'
;MSLTVLTAAFYDNRTKIRYLEESCDSNGLDLKVYGLGTEYKGYVDAKITELLRALVGVKTEYVMYCDGRDSVVLAEEDEIMQAYESVRDGRDLVFGADEKCFPYPELACLFPDNPKALVNKWKRKDRRRIFMNAGVFMGKTSYVKSCLNKLYRHYQGNRQCVLHPEDDQGWWCMGLSRGDVDFAIDYEAELVMMTKYTPDSWYSLSPDRCRLPNGKIPCVLHFAGVNDTNKRMPDFYRRLFPNGD
;
A
#
# COMPACT_ATOMS: atom_id res chain seq x y z
N MET A 1 0.10 -20.40 6.97
CA MET A 1 -0.34 -19.52 5.85
C MET A 1 0.92 -19.02 5.20
N SER A 2 0.92 -18.70 3.93
CA SER A 2 2.15 -18.25 3.25
C SER A 2 1.91 -16.94 2.52
N LEU A 3 2.83 -15.98 2.72
CA LEU A 3 2.80 -14.64 2.18
C LEU A 3 3.96 -14.42 1.20
N THR A 4 3.72 -13.74 0.10
CA THR A 4 4.76 -13.14 -0.76
C THR A 4 4.57 -11.64 -0.78
N VAL A 5 5.64 -10.89 -0.52
CA VAL A 5 5.67 -9.44 -0.74
C VAL A 5 6.07 -9.19 -2.20
N LEU A 6 5.34 -8.34 -2.90
CA LEU A 6 5.63 -7.94 -4.27
C LEU A 6 5.93 -6.45 -4.35
N THR A 7 6.90 -6.10 -5.17
CA THR A 7 7.19 -4.71 -5.51
C THR A 7 7.63 -4.57 -6.96
N ALA A 8 7.41 -3.38 -7.51
CA ALA A 8 7.86 -3.00 -8.84
C ALA A 8 9.17 -2.21 -8.78
N ALA A 9 10.16 -2.63 -9.57
CA ALA A 9 11.34 -1.82 -9.87
C ALA A 9 11.63 -1.91 -11.36
N PHE A 10 11.66 -0.76 -12.03
CA PHE A 10 11.92 -0.68 -13.47
C PHE A 10 13.31 -0.14 -13.71
N TYR A 11 13.88 -0.46 -14.88
CA TYR A 11 15.30 -0.23 -15.16
C TYR A 11 16.22 -0.94 -14.13
N ASP A 12 17.48 -0.58 -14.04
CA ASP A 12 18.44 -1.12 -13.07
C ASP A 12 18.38 -0.41 -11.71
N ASN A 13 17.18 -0.08 -11.23
CA ASN A 13 16.97 0.82 -10.11
C ASN A 13 16.71 0.13 -8.77
N ARG A 14 17.42 -0.98 -8.46
CA ARG A 14 17.34 -1.61 -7.13
C ARG A 14 17.68 -0.66 -5.98
N THR A 15 18.62 0.26 -6.19
CA THR A 15 18.97 1.24 -5.16
C THR A 15 17.79 2.09 -4.67
N LYS A 16 16.75 2.24 -5.49
CA LYS A 16 15.56 3.00 -5.09
C LYS A 16 14.60 2.25 -4.19
N ILE A 17 14.70 0.93 -4.13
CA ILE A 17 13.83 0.06 -3.32
C ILE A 17 14.58 -0.54 -2.11
N ARG A 18 15.83 -0.10 -1.86
CA ARG A 18 16.71 -0.69 -0.85
C ARG A 18 16.07 -0.78 0.54
N TYR A 19 15.35 0.25 0.98
CA TYR A 19 14.73 0.25 2.31
C TYR A 19 13.63 -0.80 2.45
N LEU A 20 12.90 -1.07 1.37
CA LEU A 20 11.94 -2.16 1.34
C LEU A 20 12.66 -3.52 1.33
N GLU A 21 13.72 -3.69 0.51
CA GLU A 21 14.51 -4.92 0.47
C GLU A 21 15.11 -5.22 1.83
N GLU A 22 15.86 -4.27 2.41
CA GLU A 22 16.52 -4.43 3.71
C GLU A 22 15.52 -4.71 4.84
N SER A 23 14.37 -4.04 4.85
CA SER A 23 13.35 -4.26 5.87
C SER A 23 12.61 -5.59 5.70
N CYS A 24 12.40 -6.07 4.48
CA CYS A 24 11.86 -7.41 4.24
C CYS A 24 12.85 -8.49 4.68
N ASP A 25 14.14 -8.34 4.33
CA ASP A 25 15.19 -9.27 4.74
C ASP A 25 15.30 -9.35 6.27
N SER A 26 15.27 -8.20 6.96
CA SER A 26 15.33 -8.13 8.42
C SER A 26 14.15 -8.84 9.11
N ASN A 27 12.99 -8.90 8.43
CA ASN A 27 11.78 -9.57 8.94
C ASN A 27 11.55 -10.96 8.31
N GLY A 28 12.53 -11.51 7.59
CA GLY A 28 12.47 -12.86 7.01
C GLY A 28 11.38 -13.06 5.95
N LEU A 29 11.00 -12.00 5.22
CA LEU A 29 9.91 -12.04 4.24
C LEU A 29 10.40 -12.36 2.82
N ASP A 30 9.63 -13.16 2.08
CA ASP A 30 9.86 -13.44 0.65
C ASP A 30 9.47 -12.23 -0.20
N LEU A 31 10.44 -11.35 -0.51
CA LEU A 31 10.24 -10.23 -1.41
C LEU A 31 10.54 -10.62 -2.85
N LYS A 32 9.57 -10.45 -3.74
CA LYS A 32 9.74 -10.61 -5.19
C LYS A 32 9.65 -9.27 -5.89
N VAL A 33 10.72 -8.94 -6.60
CA VAL A 33 10.83 -7.71 -7.40
C VAL A 33 10.54 -8.05 -8.86
N TYR A 34 9.64 -7.31 -9.47
CA TYR A 34 9.34 -7.46 -10.90
C TYR A 34 9.64 -6.15 -11.67
N GLY A 35 9.73 -6.25 -12.99
CA GLY A 35 9.99 -5.11 -13.87
C GLY A 35 11.48 -4.77 -14.06
N LEU A 36 12.40 -5.42 -13.34
CA LEU A 36 13.84 -5.19 -13.51
C LEU A 36 14.26 -5.39 -14.97
N GLY A 37 15.08 -4.49 -15.49
CA GLY A 37 15.54 -4.49 -16.89
C GLY A 37 14.48 -4.11 -17.91
N THR A 38 13.26 -3.76 -17.49
CA THR A 38 12.19 -3.31 -18.39
C THR A 38 11.96 -1.82 -18.30
N GLU A 39 11.40 -1.22 -19.34
CA GLU A 39 11.06 0.19 -19.39
C GLU A 39 9.81 0.49 -18.56
N TYR A 40 9.83 1.57 -17.79
CA TYR A 40 8.66 2.08 -17.09
C TYR A 40 7.71 2.79 -18.05
N LYS A 41 6.49 2.29 -18.19
CA LYS A 41 5.44 2.81 -19.10
C LYS A 41 4.28 3.50 -18.39
N GLY A 42 4.46 3.85 -17.12
CA GLY A 42 3.43 4.50 -16.30
C GLY A 42 2.89 3.59 -15.19
N TYR A 43 2.15 4.22 -14.24
CA TYR A 43 1.65 3.53 -13.05
C TYR A 43 0.68 2.40 -13.36
N VAL A 44 -0.23 2.60 -14.31
CA VAL A 44 -1.22 1.58 -14.68
C VAL A 44 -0.54 0.36 -15.30
N ASP A 45 0.42 0.56 -16.21
CA ASP A 45 1.15 -0.55 -16.79
C ASP A 45 1.92 -1.30 -15.71
N ALA A 46 2.64 -0.58 -14.85
CA ALA A 46 3.42 -1.15 -13.76
C ALA A 46 2.58 -1.91 -12.73
N LYS A 47 1.48 -1.33 -12.27
CA LYS A 47 0.72 -1.82 -11.12
C LYS A 47 -0.55 -2.61 -11.48
N ILE A 48 -0.95 -2.63 -12.74
CA ILE A 48 -2.05 -3.47 -13.22
C ILE A 48 -1.50 -4.55 -14.14
N THR A 49 -0.86 -4.16 -15.25
CA THR A 49 -0.44 -5.11 -16.28
C THR A 49 0.73 -5.98 -15.82
N GLU A 50 1.82 -5.36 -15.38
CA GLU A 50 3.02 -6.10 -14.98
C GLU A 50 2.84 -6.82 -13.64
N LEU A 51 2.08 -6.23 -12.70
CA LEU A 51 1.71 -6.92 -11.46
C LEU A 51 0.89 -8.18 -11.76
N LEU A 52 -0.06 -8.11 -12.69
CA LEU A 52 -0.84 -9.28 -13.09
C LEU A 52 0.05 -10.39 -13.67
N ARG A 53 1.07 -10.03 -14.46
CA ARG A 53 2.08 -10.98 -14.98
C ARG A 53 2.92 -11.57 -13.84
N ALA A 54 3.39 -10.74 -12.91
CA ALA A 54 4.19 -11.18 -11.77
C ALA A 54 3.43 -12.17 -10.89
N LEU A 55 2.13 -11.95 -10.69
CA LEU A 55 1.27 -12.83 -9.92
C LEU A 55 1.13 -14.25 -10.52
N VAL A 56 1.41 -14.46 -11.80
CA VAL A 56 1.41 -15.82 -12.38
C VAL A 56 2.39 -16.74 -11.67
N GLY A 57 3.55 -16.21 -11.26
CA GLY A 57 4.59 -16.95 -10.55
C GLY A 57 4.39 -17.05 -9.03
N VAL A 58 3.40 -16.37 -8.45
CA VAL A 58 3.11 -16.40 -7.01
C VAL A 58 2.28 -17.63 -6.67
N LYS A 59 2.77 -18.45 -5.74
CA LYS A 59 2.12 -19.69 -5.30
C LYS A 59 1.61 -19.62 -3.86
N THR A 60 1.98 -18.56 -3.12
CA THR A 60 1.52 -18.32 -1.76
C THR A 60 0.04 -17.99 -1.74
N GLU A 61 -0.63 -18.32 -0.64
CA GLU A 61 -2.06 -18.05 -0.46
C GLU A 61 -2.35 -16.54 -0.43
N TYR A 62 -1.43 -15.77 0.15
CA TYR A 62 -1.55 -14.31 0.29
C TYR A 62 -0.44 -13.60 -0.45
N VAL A 63 -0.75 -12.39 -0.88
CA VAL A 63 0.18 -11.45 -1.49
C VAL A 63 0.01 -10.08 -0.87
N MET A 64 1.12 -9.41 -0.55
CA MET A 64 1.17 -8.01 -0.18
C MET A 64 1.95 -7.23 -1.23
N TYR A 65 1.32 -6.25 -1.85
CA TYR A 65 2.00 -5.31 -2.73
C TYR A 65 2.47 -4.10 -1.92
N CYS A 66 3.71 -3.68 -2.12
CA CYS A 66 4.28 -2.46 -1.54
C CYS A 66 4.92 -1.61 -2.63
N ASP A 67 4.63 -0.31 -2.65
CA ASP A 67 5.40 0.64 -3.45
C ASP A 67 6.86 0.64 -2.98
N GLY A 68 7.76 0.11 -3.80
CA GLY A 68 9.12 -0.24 -3.38
C GLY A 68 9.96 0.95 -2.97
N ARG A 69 9.67 2.12 -3.53
CA ARG A 69 10.46 3.32 -3.31
C ARG A 69 10.19 4.00 -1.98
N ASP A 70 9.01 3.80 -1.41
CA ASP A 70 8.49 4.59 -0.30
C ASP A 70 7.77 3.76 0.77
N SER A 71 8.03 2.46 0.83
CA SER A 71 7.53 1.57 1.88
C SER A 71 8.66 0.98 2.71
N VAL A 72 8.38 0.77 3.99
CA VAL A 72 9.24 0.07 4.96
C VAL A 72 8.39 -0.93 5.75
N VAL A 73 8.80 -2.19 5.80
CA VAL A 73 8.11 -3.23 6.56
C VAL A 73 8.72 -3.36 7.95
N LEU A 74 7.88 -3.48 8.98
CA LEU A 74 8.28 -3.49 10.40
C LEU A 74 7.85 -4.77 11.14
N ALA A 75 7.32 -5.75 10.43
CA ALA A 75 6.70 -6.92 11.05
C ALA A 75 7.04 -8.19 10.27
N GLU A 76 7.10 -9.30 10.98
CA GLU A 76 7.23 -10.64 10.43
C GLU A 76 5.89 -11.13 9.83
N GLU A 77 5.92 -12.25 9.08
CA GLU A 77 4.74 -12.81 8.39
C GLU A 77 3.55 -13.01 9.33
N ASP A 78 3.76 -13.59 10.51
CA ASP A 78 2.68 -13.90 11.44
C ASP A 78 1.98 -12.65 11.98
N GLU A 79 2.73 -11.56 12.25
CA GLU A 79 2.19 -10.29 12.69
C GLU A 79 1.41 -9.60 11.56
N ILE A 80 1.94 -9.65 10.32
CA ILE A 80 1.26 -9.14 9.12
C ILE A 80 -0.06 -9.88 8.90
N MET A 81 -0.06 -11.20 8.99
CA MET A 81 -1.26 -12.02 8.84
C MET A 81 -2.29 -11.73 9.93
N GLN A 82 -1.85 -11.56 11.18
CA GLN A 82 -2.74 -11.19 12.29
C GLN A 82 -3.37 -9.81 12.05
N ALA A 83 -2.60 -8.82 11.63
CA ALA A 83 -3.10 -7.49 11.29
C ALA A 83 -4.10 -7.56 10.14
N TYR A 84 -3.79 -8.29 9.06
CA TYR A 84 -4.69 -8.48 7.94
C TYR A 84 -6.02 -9.10 8.37
N GLU A 85 -6.02 -10.19 9.14
CA GLU A 85 -7.25 -10.82 9.63
C GLU A 85 -8.07 -9.89 10.54
N SER A 86 -7.42 -9.02 11.32
CA SER A 86 -8.09 -8.03 12.17
C SER A 86 -8.83 -6.96 11.36
N VAL A 87 -8.26 -6.50 10.24
CA VAL A 87 -8.77 -5.32 9.51
C VAL A 87 -9.60 -5.67 8.27
N ARG A 88 -9.55 -6.91 7.76
CA ARG A 88 -10.18 -7.28 6.50
C ARG A 88 -11.73 -7.28 6.52
N ASP A 89 -12.34 -7.31 7.68
CA ASP A 89 -13.81 -7.25 7.83
C ASP A 89 -14.55 -8.21 6.88
N GLY A 90 -14.08 -9.46 6.80
CA GLY A 90 -14.65 -10.50 5.94
C GLY A 90 -14.27 -10.39 4.45
N ARG A 91 -13.56 -9.39 4.02
CA ARG A 91 -13.09 -9.19 2.64
C ARG A 91 -11.75 -9.86 2.40
N ASP A 92 -11.47 -10.16 1.14
CA ASP A 92 -10.23 -10.83 0.72
C ASP A 92 -9.16 -9.87 0.19
N LEU A 93 -9.38 -8.55 0.30
CA LEU A 93 -8.45 -7.49 -0.10
C LEU A 93 -8.54 -6.32 0.87
N VAL A 94 -7.41 -5.79 1.30
CA VAL A 94 -7.28 -4.65 2.22
C VAL A 94 -6.35 -3.61 1.64
N PHE A 95 -6.73 -2.34 1.71
CA PHE A 95 -5.89 -1.19 1.36
C PHE A 95 -5.58 -0.34 2.59
N GLY A 96 -4.44 0.36 2.55
CA GLY A 96 -4.15 1.41 3.52
C GLY A 96 -5.12 2.60 3.39
N ALA A 97 -5.26 3.37 4.48
CA ALA A 97 -6.16 4.53 4.55
C ALA A 97 -5.45 5.86 4.25
N ASP A 98 -6.06 6.72 3.43
CA ASP A 98 -5.61 8.08 3.12
C ASP A 98 -6.65 9.13 3.59
N GLU A 99 -6.20 10.40 3.69
CA GLU A 99 -7.05 11.55 4.00
C GLU A 99 -7.80 12.12 2.79
N LYS A 100 -7.41 11.72 1.57
CA LYS A 100 -7.93 12.28 0.33
C LYS A 100 -8.49 11.19 -0.56
N CYS A 101 -9.68 11.43 -1.10
CA CYS A 101 -10.21 10.66 -2.22
C CYS A 101 -9.50 11.09 -3.49
N PHE A 102 -8.41 10.42 -3.80
CA PHE A 102 -7.62 10.68 -5.01
C PHE A 102 -7.73 9.48 -5.95
N PRO A 103 -7.76 9.66 -7.26
CA PRO A 103 -7.81 10.92 -8.00
C PRO A 103 -9.24 11.46 -8.21
N TYR A 104 -10.27 10.81 -7.67
CA TYR A 104 -11.69 11.09 -7.89
C TYR A 104 -12.40 11.62 -6.63
N PRO A 105 -12.30 12.93 -6.29
CA PRO A 105 -13.01 13.51 -5.14
C PRO A 105 -14.53 13.31 -5.19
N GLU A 106 -15.11 13.19 -6.38
CA GLU A 106 -16.53 12.93 -6.61
C GLU A 106 -16.99 11.54 -6.13
N LEU A 107 -16.06 10.60 -6.02
CA LEU A 107 -16.34 9.26 -5.49
C LEU A 107 -16.26 9.18 -3.96
N ALA A 108 -16.06 10.30 -3.27
CA ALA A 108 -15.95 10.31 -1.81
C ALA A 108 -17.18 9.71 -1.11
N CYS A 109 -18.37 9.76 -1.75
CA CYS A 109 -19.58 9.13 -1.22
C CYS A 109 -19.52 7.60 -1.13
N LEU A 110 -18.59 6.95 -1.84
CA LEU A 110 -18.36 5.49 -1.74
C LEU A 110 -17.58 5.10 -0.48
N PHE A 111 -16.99 6.07 0.21
CA PHE A 111 -16.20 5.88 1.41
C PHE A 111 -16.90 6.51 2.60
N PRO A 112 -17.80 5.78 3.26
CA PRO A 112 -18.55 6.31 4.40
C PRO A 112 -17.62 6.68 5.54
N ASP A 113 -18.01 7.67 6.33
CA ASP A 113 -17.30 8.02 7.55
C ASP A 113 -17.20 6.82 8.50
N ASN A 114 -16.04 6.60 9.06
CA ASN A 114 -15.79 5.50 9.98
C ASN A 114 -15.29 6.04 11.33
N PRO A 115 -15.99 5.76 12.46
CA PRO A 115 -15.61 6.27 13.76
C PRO A 115 -14.22 5.77 14.24
N LYS A 116 -13.75 4.63 13.71
CA LYS A 116 -12.43 4.08 14.03
C LYS A 116 -11.31 4.75 13.22
N ALA A 117 -11.64 5.52 12.17
CA ALA A 117 -10.64 6.11 11.31
C ALA A 117 -9.75 7.10 12.08
N LEU A 118 -8.44 6.96 11.87
CA LEU A 118 -7.46 7.91 12.43
C LEU A 118 -7.80 9.34 12.00
N VAL A 119 -7.78 10.24 12.97
CA VAL A 119 -8.08 11.66 12.76
C VAL A 119 -6.79 12.47 12.87
N ASN A 120 -6.41 13.10 11.79
CA ASN A 120 -5.30 14.04 11.77
C ASN A 120 -5.80 15.47 11.96
N LYS A 121 -5.29 16.17 13.00
CA LYS A 121 -5.58 17.59 13.26
C LYS A 121 -4.56 18.46 12.53
N TRP A 122 -4.81 18.73 11.24
CA TRP A 122 -3.95 19.60 10.45
C TRP A 122 -4.60 20.97 10.21
N LYS A 123 -3.92 22.05 10.58
CA LYS A 123 -4.39 23.44 10.34
C LYS A 123 -5.84 23.69 10.79
N ARG A 124 -6.23 23.23 11.97
CA ARG A 124 -7.55 23.40 12.60
C ARG A 124 -8.71 22.65 11.87
N LYS A 125 -8.40 21.70 11.00
CA LYS A 125 -9.41 20.81 10.38
C LYS A 125 -9.12 19.38 10.77
N ASP A 126 -10.11 18.71 11.34
CA ASP A 126 -10.05 17.29 11.56
C ASP A 126 -10.18 16.58 10.20
N ARG A 127 -9.17 15.81 9.83
CA ARG A 127 -9.17 14.99 8.62
C ARG A 127 -9.14 13.54 9.00
N ARG A 128 -10.16 12.82 8.59
CA ARG A 128 -10.23 11.38 8.78
C ARG A 128 -9.57 10.65 7.63
N ARG A 129 -8.92 9.54 7.94
CA ARG A 129 -8.32 8.65 6.97
C ARG A 129 -9.34 7.59 6.57
N ILE A 130 -10.21 7.91 5.64
CA ILE A 130 -11.31 7.05 5.21
C ILE A 130 -11.21 6.61 3.75
N PHE A 131 -10.27 7.14 2.98
CA PHE A 131 -10.13 6.82 1.56
C PHE A 131 -9.03 5.78 1.34
N MET A 132 -9.19 4.95 0.33
CA MET A 132 -8.16 3.97 -0.02
C MET A 132 -6.89 4.62 -0.57
N ASN A 133 -5.76 3.96 -0.34
CA ASN A 133 -4.48 4.25 -0.97
C ASN A 133 -3.89 2.99 -1.60
N ALA A 134 -3.54 3.04 -2.89
CA ALA A 134 -3.09 1.89 -3.67
C ALA A 134 -1.58 1.60 -3.57
N GLY A 135 -0.83 2.35 -2.77
CA GLY A 135 0.62 2.14 -2.64
C GLY A 135 1.01 0.92 -1.82
N VAL A 136 0.13 0.50 -0.89
CA VAL A 136 0.27 -0.77 -0.16
C VAL A 136 -1.10 -1.41 -0.03
N PHE A 137 -1.19 -2.68 -0.41
CA PHE A 137 -2.37 -3.50 -0.21
C PHE A 137 -2.01 -4.98 -0.01
N MET A 138 -2.89 -5.71 0.65
CA MET A 138 -2.74 -7.13 0.90
C MET A 138 -4.04 -7.89 0.66
N GLY A 139 -3.94 -9.10 0.14
CA GLY A 139 -5.12 -9.94 -0.04
C GLY A 139 -4.80 -11.37 -0.46
N LYS A 140 -5.87 -12.19 -0.57
CA LYS A 140 -5.73 -13.52 -1.16
C LYS A 140 -5.25 -13.42 -2.59
N THR A 141 -4.20 -14.13 -2.92
CA THR A 141 -3.55 -14.10 -4.25
C THR A 141 -4.55 -14.34 -5.38
N SER A 142 -5.47 -15.30 -5.21
CA SER A 142 -6.51 -15.61 -6.19
C SER A 142 -7.50 -14.46 -6.38
N TYR A 143 -7.87 -13.78 -5.29
CA TYR A 143 -8.80 -12.64 -5.35
C TYR A 143 -8.16 -11.40 -5.97
N VAL A 144 -6.92 -11.07 -5.57
CA VAL A 144 -6.15 -9.97 -6.18
C VAL A 144 -6.00 -10.18 -7.68
N LYS A 145 -5.64 -11.41 -8.12
CA LYS A 145 -5.61 -11.78 -9.54
C LYS A 145 -6.95 -11.55 -10.24
N SER A 146 -8.05 -11.96 -9.61
CA SER A 146 -9.39 -11.79 -10.17
C SER A 146 -9.73 -10.31 -10.35
N CYS A 147 -9.49 -9.48 -9.33
CA CYS A 147 -9.70 -8.03 -9.38
C CYS A 147 -8.90 -7.37 -10.49
N LEU A 148 -7.58 -7.61 -10.54
CA LEU A 148 -6.71 -7.05 -11.57
C LEU A 148 -7.12 -7.48 -12.99
N ASN A 149 -7.55 -8.74 -13.18
CA ASN A 149 -8.07 -9.21 -14.47
C ASN A 149 -9.35 -8.46 -14.89
N LYS A 150 -10.27 -8.20 -13.96
CA LYS A 150 -11.49 -7.43 -14.23
C LYS A 150 -11.12 -5.99 -14.62
N LEU A 151 -10.25 -5.31 -13.83
CA LEU A 151 -9.79 -3.97 -14.13
C LEU A 151 -9.10 -3.91 -15.49
N TYR A 152 -8.18 -4.83 -15.77
CA TYR A 152 -7.45 -4.92 -17.03
C TYR A 152 -8.41 -5.05 -18.23
N ARG A 153 -9.32 -6.04 -18.21
CA ARG A 153 -10.27 -6.29 -19.30
C ARG A 153 -11.20 -5.11 -19.53
N HIS A 154 -11.63 -4.47 -18.45
CA HIS A 154 -12.62 -3.39 -18.52
C HIS A 154 -12.03 -2.08 -19.05
N TYR A 155 -10.80 -1.76 -18.65
CA TYR A 155 -10.23 -0.43 -18.91
C TYR A 155 -9.16 -0.41 -20.00
N GLN A 156 -8.52 -1.52 -20.34
CA GLN A 156 -7.48 -1.53 -21.36
C GLN A 156 -8.00 -1.14 -22.74
N GLY A 157 -9.22 -1.59 -23.11
CA GLY A 157 -9.88 -1.18 -24.35
C GLY A 157 -10.65 0.14 -24.27
N ASN A 158 -10.86 0.68 -23.07
CA ASN A 158 -11.76 1.80 -22.79
C ASN A 158 -11.12 2.85 -21.88
N ARG A 159 -9.85 3.19 -22.10
CA ARG A 159 -9.15 4.22 -21.29
C ARG A 159 -9.87 5.56 -21.25
N GLN A 160 -10.64 5.88 -22.29
CA GLN A 160 -11.47 7.08 -22.37
C GLN A 160 -12.60 7.13 -21.34
N CYS A 161 -13.00 5.98 -20.79
CA CYS A 161 -14.00 5.89 -19.73
C CYS A 161 -13.44 6.15 -18.31
N VAL A 162 -12.14 6.38 -18.21
CA VAL A 162 -11.44 6.64 -16.94
C VAL A 162 -10.89 8.06 -17.02
N LEU A 163 -11.35 8.97 -16.16
CA LEU A 163 -10.92 10.39 -16.17
C LEU A 163 -9.41 10.54 -15.90
N HIS A 164 -8.83 9.64 -15.12
CA HIS A 164 -7.39 9.60 -14.82
C HIS A 164 -6.80 8.24 -15.25
N PRO A 165 -6.70 7.96 -16.56
CA PRO A 165 -6.28 6.66 -17.07
C PRO A 165 -4.82 6.31 -16.74
N GLU A 166 -4.01 7.30 -16.36
CA GLU A 166 -2.60 7.13 -15.98
C GLU A 166 -2.41 6.74 -14.51
N ASP A 167 -3.48 6.76 -13.70
CA ASP A 167 -3.42 6.56 -12.25
C ASP A 167 -3.99 5.19 -11.86
N ASP A 168 -3.17 4.33 -11.27
CA ASP A 168 -3.58 2.98 -10.84
C ASP A 168 -4.63 3.03 -9.73
N GLN A 169 -4.53 3.96 -8.79
CA GLN A 169 -5.52 4.15 -7.73
C GLN A 169 -6.89 4.53 -8.31
N GLY A 170 -6.89 5.32 -9.39
CA GLY A 170 -8.10 5.65 -10.13
C GLY A 170 -8.81 4.41 -10.68
N TRP A 171 -8.07 3.42 -11.18
CA TRP A 171 -8.65 2.17 -11.67
C TRP A 171 -9.31 1.36 -10.55
N TRP A 172 -8.68 1.29 -9.38
CA TRP A 172 -9.27 0.64 -8.20
C TRP A 172 -10.55 1.37 -7.73
N CYS A 173 -10.55 2.70 -7.66
CA CYS A 173 -11.72 3.49 -7.29
C CYS A 173 -12.88 3.29 -8.28
N MET A 174 -12.59 3.28 -9.59
CA MET A 174 -13.60 3.01 -10.63
C MET A 174 -14.12 1.57 -10.54
N GLY A 175 -13.26 0.60 -10.26
CA GLY A 175 -13.66 -0.79 -10.02
C GLY A 175 -14.61 -0.93 -8.84
N LEU A 176 -14.35 -0.22 -7.73
CA LEU A 176 -15.24 -0.16 -6.58
C LEU A 176 -16.60 0.44 -6.96
N SER A 177 -16.61 1.58 -7.67
CA SER A 177 -17.84 2.27 -8.06
C SER A 177 -18.75 1.42 -8.95
N ARG A 178 -18.18 0.46 -9.68
CA ARG A 178 -18.91 -0.46 -10.57
C ARG A 178 -19.27 -1.80 -9.93
N GLY A 179 -18.77 -2.06 -8.71
CA GLY A 179 -18.93 -3.38 -8.08
C GLY A 179 -18.04 -4.48 -8.67
N ASP A 180 -17.02 -4.12 -9.46
CA ASP A 180 -16.05 -5.08 -10.01
C ASP A 180 -15.09 -5.60 -8.96
N VAL A 181 -14.80 -4.79 -7.94
CA VAL A 181 -13.91 -5.10 -6.82
C VAL A 181 -14.59 -4.74 -5.50
N ASP A 182 -14.25 -5.48 -4.45
CA ASP A 182 -14.63 -5.18 -3.07
C ASP A 182 -13.39 -5.31 -2.17
N PHE A 183 -13.25 -4.41 -1.20
CA PHE A 183 -12.11 -4.40 -0.31
C PHE A 183 -12.43 -3.72 1.03
N ALA A 184 -11.64 -4.03 2.04
CA ALA A 184 -11.60 -3.30 3.30
C ALA A 184 -10.55 -2.17 3.25
N ILE A 185 -10.70 -1.22 4.17
CA ILE A 185 -9.73 -0.14 4.40
C ILE A 185 -9.24 -0.27 5.84
N ASP A 186 -7.94 -0.23 6.02
CA ASP A 186 -7.29 -0.24 7.33
C ASP A 186 -7.39 1.13 8.01
N TYR A 187 -8.55 1.41 8.59
CA TYR A 187 -8.86 2.70 9.22
C TYR A 187 -7.99 3.03 10.43
N GLU A 188 -7.52 2.03 11.16
CA GLU A 188 -6.76 2.18 12.41
C GLU A 188 -5.24 2.10 12.19
N ALA A 189 -4.79 1.84 10.97
CA ALA A 189 -3.41 1.62 10.59
C ALA A 189 -2.73 0.49 11.39
N GLU A 190 -3.36 -0.67 11.43
CA GLU A 190 -2.75 -1.89 11.99
C GLU A 190 -1.84 -2.56 10.96
N LEU A 191 -2.28 -2.66 9.72
CA LEU A 191 -1.51 -3.24 8.62
C LEU A 191 -0.64 -2.17 7.96
N VAL A 192 -1.22 -1.02 7.59
CA VAL A 192 -0.53 0.03 6.81
C VAL A 192 -0.75 1.41 7.37
N MET A 193 0.31 2.09 7.78
CA MET A 193 0.28 3.51 8.10
C MET A 193 0.80 4.36 6.96
N MET A 194 -0.08 5.13 6.36
CA MET A 194 0.26 6.20 5.44
C MET A 194 0.88 7.38 6.19
N THR A 195 2.14 7.71 5.98
CA THR A 195 2.83 8.75 6.76
C THR A 195 2.54 10.18 6.30
N LYS A 196 2.10 10.34 5.04
CA LYS A 196 1.83 11.64 4.44
C LYS A 196 0.86 12.47 5.29
N TYR A 197 1.17 13.74 5.45
CA TYR A 197 0.40 14.72 6.24
C TYR A 197 0.35 14.44 7.75
N THR A 198 1.11 13.50 8.27
CA THR A 198 1.17 13.18 9.70
C THR A 198 2.39 13.80 10.33
N PRO A 199 2.28 14.50 11.46
CA PRO A 199 3.43 15.09 12.15
C PRO A 199 4.30 13.99 12.77
N ASP A 200 5.62 14.24 12.87
CA ASP A 200 6.57 13.27 13.47
C ASP A 200 6.25 12.93 14.91
N SER A 201 5.62 13.88 15.65
CA SER A 201 5.16 13.66 17.01
C SER A 201 4.09 12.56 17.17
N TRP A 202 3.51 12.07 16.07
CA TRP A 202 2.59 10.93 16.09
C TRP A 202 3.32 9.60 16.29
N TYR A 203 4.62 9.53 15.97
CA TYR A 203 5.36 8.30 15.94
C TYR A 203 6.29 8.16 17.13
N SER A 204 6.02 7.19 17.98
CA SER A 204 6.98 6.71 18.96
C SER A 204 7.81 5.61 18.32
N LEU A 205 9.03 5.94 17.89
CA LEU A 205 9.95 5.03 17.21
C LEU A 205 10.90 4.38 18.22
N SER A 206 11.02 3.09 18.15
CA SER A 206 12.05 2.26 18.80
C SER A 206 12.62 1.30 17.76
N PRO A 207 13.72 0.61 18.01
CA PRO A 207 14.23 -0.38 17.07
C PRO A 207 13.12 -1.35 16.62
N ASP A 208 13.00 -1.52 15.31
CA ASP A 208 12.04 -2.38 14.60
C ASP A 208 10.55 -2.12 14.91
N ARG A 209 10.22 -1.02 15.60
CA ARG A 209 8.82 -0.74 15.98
C ARG A 209 8.45 0.74 15.86
N CYS A 210 7.23 0.95 15.40
CA CYS A 210 6.59 2.26 15.34
C CYS A 210 5.24 2.19 16.04
N ARG A 211 5.03 2.99 17.10
CA ARG A 211 3.74 3.07 17.80
C ARG A 211 3.03 4.36 17.46
N LEU A 212 1.74 4.26 17.17
CA LEU A 212 0.84 5.38 16.85
C LEU A 212 0.10 5.88 18.10
N PRO A 213 -0.51 7.09 18.08
CA PRO A 213 -1.27 7.64 19.21
C PRO A 213 -2.47 6.81 19.66
N ASN A 214 -3.07 6.03 18.75
CA ASN A 214 -4.15 5.09 19.05
C ASN A 214 -3.64 3.77 19.68
N GLY A 215 -2.34 3.64 19.92
CA GLY A 215 -1.70 2.46 20.49
C GLY A 215 -1.35 1.35 19.47
N LYS A 216 -1.79 1.49 18.22
CA LYS A 216 -1.50 0.50 17.17
C LYS A 216 -0.02 0.55 16.75
N ILE A 217 0.46 -0.58 16.26
CA ILE A 217 1.82 -0.78 15.75
C ILE A 217 1.66 -1.26 14.30
N PRO A 218 1.80 -0.37 13.31
CA PRO A 218 1.62 -0.73 11.90
C PRO A 218 2.70 -1.71 11.45
N CYS A 219 2.29 -2.68 10.61
CA CYS A 219 3.22 -3.60 9.97
C CYS A 219 4.02 -2.94 8.85
N VAL A 220 3.45 -1.93 8.17
CA VAL A 220 4.09 -1.22 7.07
C VAL A 220 3.92 0.29 7.25
N LEU A 221 5.01 1.04 7.04
CA LEU A 221 4.98 2.49 6.87
C LEU A 221 5.08 2.82 5.38
N HIS A 222 4.14 3.62 4.87
CA HIS A 222 4.14 4.07 3.48
C HIS A 222 4.34 5.60 3.42
N PHE A 223 5.48 6.02 2.88
CA PHE A 223 5.95 7.41 2.80
C PHE A 223 5.55 8.09 1.49
N ALA A 224 4.29 8.04 1.11
CA ALA A 224 3.84 8.55 -0.18
C ALA A 224 4.17 10.02 -0.41
N GLY A 225 4.80 10.29 -1.55
CA GLY A 225 5.15 11.63 -2.02
C GLY A 225 6.60 12.02 -1.80
N VAL A 226 7.12 12.84 -2.72
CA VAL A 226 8.56 13.14 -2.88
C VAL A 226 9.22 13.65 -1.59
N ASN A 227 8.55 14.50 -0.81
CA ASN A 227 9.13 15.04 0.43
C ASN A 227 9.23 13.96 1.52
N ASP A 228 8.21 13.15 1.70
CA ASP A 228 8.21 12.07 2.69
C ASP A 228 9.24 11.01 2.30
N THR A 229 9.25 10.59 1.06
CA THR A 229 10.18 9.59 0.53
C THR A 229 11.65 10.02 0.63
N ASN A 230 11.98 11.24 0.20
CA ASN A 230 13.38 11.65 0.09
C ASN A 230 13.98 12.23 1.38
N LYS A 231 13.16 12.75 2.28
CA LYS A 231 13.64 13.43 3.49
C LYS A 231 13.30 12.69 4.77
N ARG A 232 12.06 12.24 4.87
CA ARG A 232 11.52 11.69 6.10
C ARG A 232 11.79 10.20 6.24
N MET A 233 11.59 9.42 5.18
CA MET A 233 11.79 7.98 5.20
C MET A 233 13.23 7.58 5.60
N PRO A 234 14.31 8.20 5.06
CA PRO A 234 15.68 7.87 5.48
C PRO A 234 15.95 8.15 6.96
N ASP A 235 15.31 9.18 7.55
CA ASP A 235 15.45 9.48 8.97
C ASP A 235 14.73 8.46 9.84
N PHE A 236 13.50 8.10 9.45
CA PHE A 236 12.73 7.05 10.11
C PHE A 236 13.44 5.69 10.02
N TYR A 237 13.96 5.35 8.84
CA TYR A 237 14.66 4.10 8.63
C TYR A 237 15.87 3.95 9.55
N ARG A 238 16.75 4.96 9.64
CA ARG A 238 17.91 4.93 10.54
C ARG A 238 17.54 4.78 12.02
N ARG A 239 16.38 5.30 12.43
CA ARG A 239 15.90 5.17 13.81
C ARG A 239 15.26 3.82 14.10
N LEU A 240 14.62 3.22 13.10
CA LEU A 240 13.99 1.90 13.17
C LEU A 240 15.03 0.78 13.05
N PHE A 241 16.01 0.95 12.18
CA PHE A 241 17.06 -0.03 11.90
C PHE A 241 18.45 0.56 12.19
N PRO A 242 18.79 0.79 13.48
CA PRO A 242 20.04 1.47 13.86
C PRO A 242 21.30 0.67 13.54
N ASN A 243 21.19 -0.63 13.29
CA ASN A 243 22.29 -1.53 12.93
C ASN A 243 22.33 -1.85 11.42
N GLY A 244 21.43 -1.27 10.62
CA GLY A 244 21.44 -1.36 9.17
C GLY A 244 22.50 -0.41 8.59
N ASP A 245 23.29 -0.89 7.64
CA ASP A 245 24.36 -0.13 6.95
C ASP A 245 23.78 0.96 6.01
#